data_2aec4e8ab8e6eca877dec2ac4c61228c
#
_entry.id   2aec4e8ab8e6eca877dec2ac4c61228c
#
_cell.length_a   1.000
_cell.length_b   1.000
_cell.length_c   1.000
_cell.angle_alpha   90.00
_cell.angle_beta   90.00
_cell.angle_gamma   90.00
#
_symmetry.space_group_name_H-M   'P 1'
#
loop_
_entity.id
_entity.type
_entity.pdbx_description
1 polymer ?
#
loop_
_entity_poly.entity_id
_entity_poly.type
_entity_poly.pdbx_seq_one_letter_code
_entity_poly.pdbx_strand_id
1 'polypeptide(L)'
;MPTLIVLIGPTGVGKTELSLRLAETFQTSIVSADSRQLYAELKIGTAAPTPDQLKRVPHQLVGTLHLTDYYSAAQYETEALEILEKLFTQHEVVILTGGSMMYVDAICKGIDDIPTVDAETRQLMLQKYEEDRKSTRLNSSHYQQARMPSSA
;
A
#
# COMPACT_ATOMS: atom_id res chain seq x y z
N MET A 1 -8.82 -17.38 20.95
CA MET A 1 -9.20 -17.40 19.52
C MET A 1 -8.44 -16.29 18.82
N PRO A 2 -7.63 -16.57 17.78
CA PRO A 2 -6.86 -15.54 17.10
C PRO A 2 -7.79 -14.46 16.53
N THR A 3 -7.46 -13.19 16.79
CA THR A 3 -8.29 -12.04 16.41
C THR A 3 -7.44 -10.98 15.70
N LEU A 4 -7.79 -10.64 14.47
CA LEU A 4 -7.17 -9.54 13.72
C LEU A 4 -8.03 -8.28 13.85
N ILE A 5 -7.46 -7.23 14.48
CA ILE A 5 -8.10 -5.91 14.54
C ILE A 5 -7.62 -5.09 13.35
N VAL A 6 -8.54 -4.71 12.46
CA VAL A 6 -8.24 -3.94 11.25
C VAL A 6 -8.63 -2.47 11.43
N LEU A 7 -7.65 -1.57 11.41
CA LEU A 7 -7.83 -0.12 11.52
C LEU A 7 -7.64 0.54 10.15
N ILE A 8 -8.74 0.98 9.57
CA ILE A 8 -8.78 1.65 8.27
C ILE A 8 -9.36 3.06 8.40
N GLY A 9 -8.99 3.93 7.49
CA GLY A 9 -9.51 5.30 7.42
C GLY A 9 -8.56 6.26 6.72
N PRO A 10 -8.99 7.49 6.43
CA PRO A 10 -8.16 8.48 5.74
C PRO A 10 -6.93 8.89 6.55
N THR A 11 -5.95 9.46 5.88
CA THR A 11 -4.75 10.01 6.53
C THR A 11 -5.13 11.16 7.46
N GLY A 12 -4.48 11.26 8.62
CA GLY A 12 -4.68 12.37 9.57
C GLY A 12 -5.78 12.17 10.61
N VAL A 13 -6.56 11.07 10.58
CA VAL A 13 -7.64 10.82 11.56
C VAL A 13 -7.17 10.23 12.90
N GLY A 14 -5.87 10.06 13.10
CA GLY A 14 -5.33 9.53 14.37
C GLY A 14 -5.17 8.01 14.43
N LYS A 15 -5.23 7.29 13.29
CA LYS A 15 -5.02 5.82 13.26
C LYS A 15 -3.73 5.38 13.93
N THR A 16 -2.63 6.10 13.70
CA THR A 16 -1.32 5.75 14.23
C THR A 16 -1.31 5.70 15.75
N GLU A 17 -1.82 6.74 16.42
CA GLU A 17 -1.84 6.74 17.87
C GLU A 17 -2.82 5.71 18.44
N LEU A 18 -3.97 5.51 17.79
CA LEU A 18 -4.92 4.49 18.19
C LEU A 18 -4.31 3.08 18.05
N SER A 19 -3.63 2.80 16.93
CA SER A 19 -2.98 1.49 16.71
C SER A 19 -1.88 1.22 17.75
N LEU A 20 -1.08 2.24 18.11
CA LEU A 20 -0.06 2.12 19.14
C LEU A 20 -0.68 1.78 20.52
N ARG A 21 -1.71 2.52 20.93
CA ARG A 21 -2.41 2.26 22.20
C ARG A 21 -3.02 0.87 22.26
N LEU A 22 -3.65 0.43 21.17
CA LEU A 22 -4.20 -0.93 21.11
C LEU A 22 -3.08 -1.98 21.18
N ALA A 23 -1.98 -1.78 20.43
CA ALA A 23 -0.87 -2.70 20.45
C ALA A 23 -0.18 -2.78 21.83
N GLU A 24 -0.05 -1.66 22.53
CA GLU A 24 0.44 -1.61 23.91
C GLU A 24 -0.52 -2.33 24.87
N THR A 25 -1.84 -2.11 24.72
CA THR A 25 -2.86 -2.74 25.56
C THR A 25 -2.88 -4.26 25.40
N PHE A 26 -2.80 -4.75 24.18
CA PHE A 26 -2.79 -6.19 23.87
C PHE A 26 -1.40 -6.80 23.87
N GLN A 27 -0.35 -6.01 24.14
CA GLN A 27 1.06 -6.44 24.09
C GLN A 27 1.42 -7.18 22.80
N THR A 28 1.07 -6.59 21.68
CA THR A 28 1.18 -7.19 20.35
C THR A 28 1.92 -6.30 19.36
N SER A 29 2.09 -6.81 18.15
CA SER A 29 2.71 -6.10 17.03
C SER A 29 1.68 -5.46 16.11
N ILE A 30 2.12 -4.45 15.37
CA ILE A 30 1.37 -3.81 14.28
C ILE A 30 1.89 -4.33 12.94
N VAL A 31 0.97 -4.71 12.04
CA VAL A 31 1.27 -5.02 10.64
C VAL A 31 0.78 -3.84 9.80
N SER A 32 1.67 -3.26 8.99
CA SER A 32 1.32 -2.13 8.12
C SER A 32 0.67 -2.60 6.83
N ALA A 33 -0.49 -2.02 6.51
CA ALA A 33 -1.18 -2.16 5.22
C ALA A 33 -1.13 -0.85 4.43
N ASP A 34 0.06 -0.25 4.33
CA ASP A 34 0.30 0.98 3.58
C ASP A 34 1.38 0.75 2.52
N SER A 35 0.99 0.86 1.25
CA SER A 35 1.88 0.57 0.11
C SER A 35 3.10 1.49 0.01
N ARG A 36 3.07 2.66 0.65
CA ARG A 36 4.19 3.62 0.63
C ARG A 36 5.13 3.42 1.81
N GLN A 37 4.61 3.00 2.95
CA GLN A 37 5.41 2.76 4.16
C GLN A 37 6.30 1.53 4.06
N LEU A 38 6.07 0.64 3.10
CA LEU A 38 6.94 -0.48 2.77
C LEU A 38 8.34 -0.04 2.36
N TYR A 39 8.47 1.12 1.68
CA TYR A 39 9.73 1.57 1.12
C TYR A 39 10.56 2.38 2.12
N ALA A 40 11.81 1.94 2.35
CA ALA A 40 12.71 2.53 3.31
C ALA A 40 13.04 4.01 3.02
N GLU A 41 13.02 4.41 1.75
CA GLU A 41 13.34 5.77 1.31
C GLU A 41 12.15 6.74 1.42
N LEU A 42 10.91 6.24 1.48
CA LEU A 42 9.70 7.07 1.50
C LEU A 42 9.25 7.43 2.93
N LYS A 43 10.14 7.92 3.76
CA LYS A 43 9.82 8.28 5.16
C LYS A 43 9.06 9.59 5.29
N ILE A 44 9.28 10.52 4.38
CA ILE A 44 8.66 11.85 4.39
C ILE A 44 7.42 11.86 3.53
N GLY A 45 6.31 12.39 4.06
CA GLY A 45 5.04 12.50 3.32
C GLY A 45 4.18 11.23 3.28
N THR A 46 4.64 10.13 3.88
CA THR A 46 3.92 8.85 3.93
C THR A 46 3.30 8.55 5.30
N ALA A 47 3.47 9.46 6.27
CA ALA A 47 3.12 9.24 7.66
C ALA A 47 3.71 7.92 8.23
N ALA A 48 4.92 7.56 7.78
CA ALA A 48 5.63 6.40 8.30
C ALA A 48 5.88 6.54 9.81
N PRO A 49 5.88 5.45 10.57
CA PRO A 49 6.14 5.49 12.00
C PRO A 49 7.49 6.14 12.31
N THR A 50 7.51 7.00 13.31
CA THR A 50 8.75 7.64 13.79
C THR A 50 9.61 6.61 14.54
N PRO A 51 10.94 6.86 14.68
CA PRO A 51 11.81 5.99 15.47
C PRO A 51 11.31 5.75 16.90
N ASP A 52 10.69 6.75 17.52
CA ASP A 52 10.13 6.60 18.87
C ASP A 52 8.88 5.72 18.90
N GLN A 53 8.02 5.81 17.87
CA GLN A 53 6.88 4.93 17.70
C GLN A 53 7.30 3.48 17.44
N LEU A 54 8.33 3.27 16.63
CA LEU A 54 8.91 1.94 16.37
C LEU A 54 9.53 1.31 17.63
N LYS A 55 10.05 2.13 18.56
CA LYS A 55 10.55 1.64 19.86
C LYS A 55 9.43 1.25 20.82
N ARG A 56 8.27 1.93 20.74
CA ARG A 56 7.10 1.64 21.59
C ARG A 56 6.48 0.30 21.26
N VAL A 57 6.31 0.02 19.99
CA VAL A 57 5.62 -1.18 19.48
C VAL A 57 6.35 -1.74 18.26
N PRO A 58 6.56 -3.05 18.17
CA PRO A 58 7.09 -3.66 16.96
C PRO A 58 6.15 -3.48 15.77
N HIS A 59 6.69 -3.02 14.64
CA HIS A 59 5.96 -2.87 13.38
C HIS A 59 6.53 -3.84 12.34
N GLN A 60 5.64 -4.47 11.59
CA GLN A 60 5.96 -5.35 10.46
C GLN A 60 5.58 -4.64 9.16
N LEU A 61 6.30 -4.94 8.08
CA LEU A 61 6.09 -4.40 6.75
C LEU A 61 6.20 -2.85 6.69
N VAL A 62 7.22 -2.33 7.38
CA VAL A 62 7.59 -0.90 7.36
C VAL A 62 9.07 -0.79 7.00
N GLY A 63 9.37 -0.12 5.88
CA GLY A 63 10.76 0.10 5.43
C GLY A 63 11.50 -1.19 5.05
N THR A 64 10.80 -2.19 4.57
CA THR A 64 11.35 -3.51 4.21
C THR A 64 11.80 -3.59 2.75
N LEU A 65 11.37 -2.66 1.91
CA LEU A 65 11.66 -2.62 0.47
C LEU A 65 12.47 -1.39 0.08
N HIS A 66 13.14 -1.48 -1.07
CA HIS A 66 13.75 -0.36 -1.76
C HIS A 66 12.91 0.09 -2.96
N LEU A 67 13.04 1.35 -3.39
CA LEU A 67 12.28 1.91 -4.53
C LEU A 67 12.50 1.17 -5.85
N THR A 68 13.60 0.44 -5.97
CA THR A 68 13.90 -0.41 -7.12
C THR A 68 13.17 -1.75 -7.11
N ASP A 69 12.61 -2.13 -5.96
CA ASP A 69 11.99 -3.43 -5.80
C ASP A 69 10.58 -3.41 -6.41
N TYR A 70 10.30 -4.44 -7.19
CA TYR A 70 8.94 -4.68 -7.65
C TYR A 70 8.16 -5.41 -6.56
N TYR A 71 7.02 -4.86 -6.19
CA TYR A 71 6.18 -5.45 -5.17
C TYR A 71 4.70 -5.34 -5.54
N SER A 72 4.01 -6.47 -5.57
CA SER A 72 2.61 -6.58 -5.93
C SER A 72 1.72 -6.81 -4.70
N ALA A 73 0.41 -6.61 -4.87
CA ALA A 73 -0.55 -6.92 -3.81
C ALA A 73 -0.58 -8.43 -3.45
N ALA A 74 -0.34 -9.31 -4.42
CA ALA A 74 -0.23 -10.74 -4.18
C ALA A 74 1.02 -11.11 -3.36
N GLN A 75 2.15 -10.43 -3.61
CA GLN A 75 3.35 -10.61 -2.77
C GLN A 75 3.11 -10.10 -1.35
N TYR A 76 2.43 -8.95 -1.21
CA TYR A 76 2.03 -8.43 0.09
C TYR A 76 1.14 -9.42 0.84
N GLU A 77 0.13 -9.99 0.19
CA GLU A 77 -0.77 -11.00 0.79
C GLU A 77 0.02 -12.17 1.35
N THR A 78 0.87 -12.78 0.52
CA THR A 78 1.67 -13.95 0.93
C THR A 78 2.55 -13.62 2.14
N GLU A 79 3.31 -12.53 2.07
CA GLU A 79 4.23 -12.12 3.12
C GLU A 79 3.50 -11.73 4.41
N ALA A 80 2.40 -10.97 4.29
CA ALA A 80 1.62 -10.56 5.44
C ALA A 80 0.91 -11.73 6.13
N LEU A 81 0.40 -12.71 5.39
CA LEU A 81 -0.20 -13.92 5.96
C LEU A 81 0.84 -14.75 6.72
N GLU A 82 2.04 -14.93 6.19
CA GLU A 82 3.13 -15.60 6.89
C GLU A 82 3.51 -14.89 8.20
N ILE A 83 3.55 -13.55 8.17
CA ILE A 83 3.82 -12.74 9.36
C ILE A 83 2.69 -12.89 10.39
N LEU A 84 1.43 -12.82 9.95
CA LEU A 84 0.27 -12.99 10.80
C LEU A 84 0.24 -14.38 11.46
N GLU A 85 0.50 -15.43 10.72
CA GLU A 85 0.60 -16.80 11.26
C GLU A 85 1.64 -16.87 12.38
N LYS A 86 2.84 -16.33 12.15
CA LYS A 86 3.90 -16.27 13.17
C LYS A 86 3.49 -15.47 14.40
N LEU A 87 2.86 -14.31 14.20
CA LEU A 87 2.42 -13.46 15.30
C LEU A 87 1.31 -14.13 16.13
N PHE A 88 0.39 -14.85 15.49
CA PHE A 88 -0.69 -15.56 16.19
C PHE A 88 -0.21 -16.77 16.98
N THR A 89 1.03 -17.24 16.79
CA THR A 89 1.63 -18.23 17.71
C THR A 89 2.00 -17.62 19.08
N GLN A 90 2.17 -16.31 19.15
CA GLN A 90 2.64 -15.59 20.34
C GLN A 90 1.58 -14.67 20.95
N HIS A 91 0.63 -14.19 20.12
CA HIS A 91 -0.39 -13.21 20.49
C HIS A 91 -1.78 -13.68 20.08
N GLU A 92 -2.76 -13.50 20.94
CA GLU A 92 -4.17 -13.77 20.61
C GLU A 92 -4.75 -12.66 19.70
N VAL A 93 -4.22 -11.45 19.81
CA VAL A 93 -4.67 -10.27 19.05
C VAL A 93 -3.50 -9.73 18.23
N VAL A 94 -3.72 -9.41 16.97
CA VAL A 94 -2.78 -8.68 16.11
C VAL A 94 -3.49 -7.50 15.48
N ILE A 95 -2.77 -6.41 15.22
CA ILE A 95 -3.33 -5.19 14.66
C ILE A 95 -2.82 -5.00 13.23
N LEU A 96 -3.75 -4.86 12.30
CA LEU A 96 -3.49 -4.46 10.91
C LEU A 96 -3.92 -3.01 10.73
N THR A 97 -3.04 -2.13 10.30
CA THR A 97 -3.38 -0.71 10.08
C THR A 97 -2.76 -0.18 8.81
N GLY A 98 -3.50 0.63 8.06
CA GLY A 98 -2.99 1.25 6.85
C GLY A 98 -4.03 2.03 6.06
N GLY A 99 -3.58 2.60 4.95
CA GLY A 99 -4.40 3.37 4.02
C GLY A 99 -4.62 2.69 2.67
N SER A 100 -3.96 1.55 2.41
CA SER A 100 -4.05 0.84 1.13
C SER A 100 -5.15 -0.22 1.18
N MET A 101 -6.36 0.15 0.75
CA MET A 101 -7.52 -0.75 0.78
C MET A 101 -7.27 -2.06 0.05
N MET A 102 -6.53 -2.03 -1.07
CA MET A 102 -6.16 -3.24 -1.81
C MET A 102 -5.37 -4.23 -0.94
N TYR A 103 -4.49 -3.74 -0.07
CA TYR A 103 -3.72 -4.59 0.85
C TYR A 103 -4.59 -5.14 1.98
N VAL A 104 -5.51 -4.32 2.50
CA VAL A 104 -6.46 -4.77 3.50
C VAL A 104 -7.40 -5.84 2.93
N ASP A 105 -7.92 -5.60 1.73
CA ASP A 105 -8.79 -6.57 1.05
C ASP A 105 -8.05 -7.88 0.72
N ALA A 106 -6.77 -7.80 0.33
CA ALA A 106 -5.91 -8.96 0.12
C ALA A 106 -5.87 -9.87 1.35
N ILE A 107 -5.67 -9.30 2.54
CA ILE A 107 -5.61 -10.07 3.78
C ILE A 107 -7.00 -10.57 4.22
N CYS A 108 -8.05 -9.75 4.07
CA CYS A 108 -9.37 -10.08 4.60
C CYS A 108 -10.22 -10.97 3.68
N LYS A 109 -10.02 -10.85 2.38
CA LYS A 109 -10.83 -11.52 1.34
C LYS A 109 -10.02 -12.48 0.47
N GLY A 110 -8.71 -12.31 0.44
CA GLY A 110 -7.82 -12.94 -0.53
C GLY A 110 -7.81 -12.21 -1.87
N ILE A 111 -6.79 -12.47 -2.67
CA ILE A 111 -6.70 -12.04 -4.06
C ILE A 111 -6.76 -13.28 -4.94
N ASP A 112 -7.49 -13.18 -6.06
CA ASP A 112 -7.48 -14.23 -7.08
C ASP A 112 -6.05 -14.51 -7.55
N ASP A 113 -5.75 -15.78 -7.80
CA ASP A 113 -4.43 -16.21 -8.30
C ASP A 113 -4.24 -15.74 -9.75
N ILE A 114 -3.76 -14.50 -9.88
CA ILE A 114 -3.47 -13.88 -11.17
C ILE A 114 -2.03 -14.25 -11.56
N PRO A 115 -1.82 -14.87 -12.73
CA PRO A 115 -0.48 -15.22 -13.20
C PRO A 115 0.47 -14.01 -13.19
N THR A 116 1.68 -14.22 -12.71
CA THR A 116 2.70 -13.18 -12.73
C THR A 116 3.02 -12.80 -14.19
N VAL A 117 2.84 -11.54 -14.54
CA VAL A 117 3.17 -11.03 -15.86
C VAL A 117 4.68 -10.93 -16.02
N ASP A 118 5.22 -11.53 -17.08
CA ASP A 118 6.64 -11.46 -17.36
C ASP A 118 7.10 -10.02 -17.68
N ALA A 119 8.41 -9.77 -17.54
CA ALA A 119 8.99 -8.44 -17.73
C ALA A 119 8.82 -7.92 -19.15
N GLU A 120 8.84 -8.80 -20.15
CA GLU A 120 8.69 -8.45 -21.56
C GLU A 120 7.28 -7.98 -21.89
N THR A 121 6.26 -8.72 -21.45
CA THR A 121 4.85 -8.34 -21.59
C THR A 121 4.56 -7.02 -20.88
N ARG A 122 5.15 -6.81 -19.70
CA ARG A 122 5.02 -5.57 -18.96
C ARG A 122 5.62 -4.37 -19.70
N GLN A 123 6.82 -4.52 -20.28
CA GLN A 123 7.46 -3.48 -21.09
C GLN A 123 6.64 -3.15 -22.34
N LEU A 124 6.12 -4.16 -23.01
CA LEU A 124 5.26 -3.98 -24.19
C LEU A 124 4.00 -3.17 -23.85
N MET A 125 3.37 -3.47 -22.71
CA MET A 125 2.17 -2.74 -22.26
C MET A 125 2.49 -1.30 -21.84
N LEU A 126 3.64 -1.05 -21.23
CA LEU A 126 4.09 0.30 -20.90
C LEU A 126 4.36 1.12 -22.17
N GLN A 127 4.96 0.54 -23.19
CA GLN A 127 5.16 1.22 -24.48
C GLN A 127 3.82 1.58 -25.13
N LYS A 128 2.87 0.65 -25.20
CA LYS A 128 1.53 0.93 -25.71
C LYS A 128 0.82 2.03 -24.93
N TYR A 129 0.91 2.01 -23.61
CA TYR A 129 0.34 3.05 -22.77
C TYR A 129 0.94 4.43 -23.05
N GLU A 130 2.25 4.53 -23.25
CA GLU A 130 2.92 5.78 -23.61
C GLU A 130 2.53 6.28 -25.01
N GLU A 131 2.35 5.40 -25.98
CA GLU A 131 1.87 5.72 -27.32
C GLU A 131 0.43 6.24 -27.28
N ASP A 132 -0.48 5.56 -26.60
CA ASP A 132 -1.87 5.98 -26.45
C ASP A 132 -1.99 7.31 -25.71
N ARG A 133 -1.18 7.53 -24.69
CA ARG A 133 -1.13 8.78 -23.95
C ARG A 133 -0.66 9.96 -24.79
N LYS A 134 0.28 9.74 -25.71
CA LYS A 134 0.73 10.75 -26.68
C LYS A 134 -0.37 11.06 -27.70
N SER A 135 -1.06 10.06 -28.23
CA SER A 135 -2.16 10.22 -29.18
C SER A 135 -3.35 10.98 -28.56
N THR A 136 -3.72 10.67 -27.31
CA THR A 136 -4.80 11.33 -26.57
C THR A 136 -4.48 12.81 -26.29
N ARG A 137 -3.23 13.14 -25.96
CA ARG A 137 -2.78 14.53 -25.78
C ARG A 137 -2.85 15.33 -27.09
N LEU A 138 -2.44 14.74 -28.20
CA LEU A 138 -2.53 15.37 -29.53
C LEU A 138 -3.99 15.66 -29.89
N ASN A 139 -4.89 14.72 -29.69
CA ASN A 139 -6.32 14.93 -29.96
C ASN A 139 -6.96 15.98 -29.07
N SER A 140 -6.59 16.09 -27.79
CA SER A 140 -7.11 17.11 -26.88
C SER A 140 -6.62 18.52 -27.25
N SER A 141 -5.41 18.68 -27.75
CA SER A 141 -4.88 19.97 -28.21
C SER A 141 -5.58 20.46 -29.50
N HIS A 142 -5.93 19.57 -30.42
CA HIS A 142 -6.73 19.93 -31.59
C HIS A 142 -8.16 20.35 -31.24
N TYR A 143 -8.76 19.75 -30.22
CA TYR A 143 -10.11 20.12 -29.77
C TYR A 143 -10.16 21.50 -29.08
N GLN A 144 -9.08 21.92 -28.43
CA GLN A 144 -8.97 23.25 -27.82
C GLN A 144 -8.78 24.35 -28.88
N GLN A 145 -8.04 24.09 -29.95
CA GLN A 145 -7.88 25.06 -31.05
C GLN A 145 -9.18 25.31 -31.84
N ALA A 146 -10.06 24.31 -31.93
CA ALA A 146 -11.35 24.43 -32.61
C ALA A 146 -12.41 25.23 -31.81
N ARG A 147 -12.16 25.56 -30.55
CA ARG A 147 -13.08 26.29 -29.67
C ARG A 147 -12.74 27.76 -29.43
N MET A 148 -11.75 28.33 -30.11
CA MET A 148 -11.55 29.79 -30.06
C MET A 148 -12.55 30.46 -30.98
N PRO A 149 -13.49 31.28 -30.48
CA PRO A 149 -14.33 32.07 -31.33
C PRO A 149 -13.44 33.10 -32.06
N SER A 150 -13.56 33.15 -33.38
CA SER A 150 -13.00 34.24 -34.15
C SER A 150 -13.68 35.52 -33.67
N SER A 151 -12.94 36.39 -32.98
CA SER A 151 -13.35 37.74 -32.73
C SER A 151 -13.41 38.51 -34.04
N ALA A 152 -14.60 38.76 -34.55
CA ALA A 152 -14.86 39.83 -35.50
C ALA A 152 -15.09 41.13 -34.75
#